data_ab6d53d20af765b956356f56fa7c9f37
#
_entry.id   ab6d53d20af765b956356f56fa7c9f37
#
_cell.length_a   1.000
_cell.length_b   1.000
_cell.length_c   1.000
_cell.angle_alpha   90.00
_cell.angle_beta   90.00
_cell.angle_gamma   90.00
#
_symmetry.space_group_name_H-M   'P 1'
#
loop_
_entity.id
_entity.type
_entity.pdbx_description
1 polymer ?
#
loop_
_entity_poly.entity_id
_entity_poly.type
_entity_poly.pdbx_seq_one_letter_code
_entity_poly.pdbx_strand_id
1 'polypeptide(L)'
;MENTDLFGNKIVKDVLLRDKYIEPPFTRLDAVGGNWQKRKKMWLQRGIKSEIGRKAELCMAQGLNKYDPRQSYTGTSVFDPVLCELMYRWFLPDNGTILDPFAGGSVRGIVANYLGYNYTGIELRQEQVDSNREQALKILPINKQPQWYCGDSNVVLNDTFN
;
A
#
# COMPACT_ATOMS: atom_id res chain seq x y z
N MET A 1 30.49 16.94 21.99
CA MET A 1 30.11 18.37 21.98
C MET A 1 28.66 18.42 21.55
N GLU A 2 27.77 18.88 22.40
CA GLU A 2 26.35 19.10 22.01
C GLU A 2 26.31 20.30 21.06
N ASN A 3 25.72 20.10 19.89
CA ASN A 3 25.51 21.19 18.92
C ASN A 3 24.44 22.13 19.45
N THR A 4 24.83 23.31 19.87
CA THR A 4 23.92 24.42 20.24
C THR A 4 23.97 25.50 19.19
N ASP A 5 22.83 26.22 19.03
CA ASP A 5 22.75 27.41 18.20
C ASP A 5 23.48 28.60 18.84
N LEU A 6 23.53 29.73 18.17
CA LEU A 6 24.16 30.96 18.65
C LEU A 6 23.52 31.55 19.94
N PHE A 7 22.35 31.03 20.32
CA PHE A 7 21.59 31.45 21.51
C PHE A 7 21.65 30.40 22.62
N GLY A 8 22.47 29.33 22.45
CA GLY A 8 22.63 28.26 23.45
C GLY A 8 21.50 27.19 23.45
N ASN A 9 20.54 27.24 22.50
CA ASN A 9 19.52 26.21 22.39
C ASN A 9 20.09 24.97 21.71
N LYS A 10 19.70 23.78 22.18
CA LYS A 10 20.04 22.53 21.51
C LYS A 10 19.56 22.61 20.05
N ILE A 11 20.49 22.49 19.10
CA ILE A 11 20.11 22.26 17.71
C ILE A 11 19.48 20.87 17.66
N VAL A 12 18.16 20.81 17.72
CA VAL A 12 17.42 19.62 17.30
C VAL A 12 17.77 19.43 15.85
N LYS A 13 18.43 18.32 15.50
CA LYS A 13 18.63 17.94 14.11
C LYS A 13 17.25 17.95 13.47
N ASP A 14 17.00 18.95 12.63
CA ASP A 14 15.75 19.01 11.86
C ASP A 14 15.63 17.68 11.12
N VAL A 15 14.67 16.89 11.53
CA VAL A 15 14.28 15.69 10.77
C VAL A 15 13.81 16.26 9.43
N LEU A 16 14.58 16.04 8.38
CA LEU A 16 14.21 16.53 7.06
C LEU A 16 12.79 16.05 6.77
N LEU A 17 11.97 16.91 6.19
CA LEU A 17 10.59 16.55 5.78
C LEU A 17 10.56 15.23 5.00
N ARG A 18 11.61 14.97 4.21
CA ARG A 18 11.82 13.71 3.51
C ARG A 18 11.89 12.50 4.45
N ASP A 19 12.58 12.62 5.58
CA ASP A 19 12.75 11.50 6.52
C ASP A 19 11.43 11.22 7.26
N LYS A 20 10.65 12.28 7.51
CA LYS A 20 9.34 12.18 8.15
C LYS A 20 8.24 11.72 7.20
N TYR A 21 8.23 12.24 5.97
CA TYR A 21 7.12 12.08 5.03
C TYR A 21 7.48 11.26 3.78
N ILE A 22 8.68 10.64 3.74
CA ILE A 22 9.23 9.85 2.62
C ILE A 22 9.56 10.72 1.41
N GLU A 23 8.61 11.51 0.97
CA GLU A 23 8.75 12.58 -0.02
C GLU A 23 8.05 13.85 0.51
N PRO A 24 8.61 15.03 0.29
CA PRO A 24 7.94 16.27 0.65
C PRO A 24 6.61 16.41 -0.12
N PRO A 25 5.56 16.98 0.47
CA PRO A 25 4.27 17.19 -0.20
C PRO A 25 4.34 18.33 -1.21
N PHE A 26 5.17 18.19 -2.23
CA PHE A 26 5.29 19.13 -3.33
C PHE A 26 4.26 18.82 -4.43
N THR A 27 4.18 19.72 -5.41
CA THR A 27 3.24 19.67 -6.52
C THR A 27 3.40 18.46 -7.45
N ARG A 28 4.45 17.67 -7.31
CA ARG A 28 4.73 16.50 -8.14
C ARG A 28 5.38 15.37 -7.35
N LEU A 29 4.76 14.20 -7.36
CA LEU A 29 5.37 12.96 -6.90
C LEU A 29 6.10 12.31 -8.08
N ASP A 30 7.41 12.18 -8.00
CA ASP A 30 8.21 11.53 -9.02
C ASP A 30 8.31 10.03 -8.78
N ALA A 31 7.31 9.29 -9.29
CA ALA A 31 7.27 7.83 -9.16
C ALA A 31 8.34 7.10 -10.01
N VAL A 32 9.04 7.81 -10.90
CA VAL A 32 10.15 7.28 -11.69
C VAL A 32 11.50 7.54 -11.00
N GLY A 33 11.54 8.52 -10.11
CA GLY A 33 12.75 8.97 -9.42
C GLY A 33 13.36 7.91 -8.50
N GLY A 34 14.67 8.06 -8.26
CA GLY A 34 15.50 7.07 -7.57
C GLY A 34 15.04 6.71 -6.15
N ASN A 35 14.54 7.68 -5.37
CA ASN A 35 14.05 7.43 -4.01
C ASN A 35 12.77 6.61 -4.02
N TRP A 36 11.83 6.92 -4.91
CA TRP A 36 10.59 6.16 -5.08
C TRP A 36 10.89 4.70 -5.46
N GLN A 37 11.75 4.51 -6.46
CA GLN A 37 12.11 3.17 -6.93
C GLN A 37 12.85 2.36 -5.85
N LYS A 38 13.73 2.97 -5.07
CA LYS A 38 14.36 2.32 -3.92
C LYS A 38 13.32 1.87 -2.90
N ARG A 39 12.36 2.72 -2.58
CA ARG A 39 11.28 2.42 -1.63
C ARG A 39 10.37 1.31 -2.14
N LYS A 40 10.00 1.37 -3.42
CA LYS A 40 9.21 0.33 -4.09
C LYS A 40 9.91 -1.03 -4.04
N LYS A 41 11.21 -1.06 -4.35
CA LYS A 41 12.03 -2.28 -4.25
C LYS A 41 12.01 -2.88 -2.84
N MET A 42 12.09 -2.06 -1.80
CA MET A 42 12.00 -2.53 -0.41
C MET A 42 10.66 -3.20 -0.11
N TRP A 43 9.54 -2.65 -0.62
CA TRP A 43 8.23 -3.26 -0.47
C TRP A 43 8.11 -4.58 -1.22
N LEU A 44 8.59 -4.65 -2.46
CA LEU A 44 8.57 -5.87 -3.26
C LEU A 44 9.43 -6.98 -2.64
N GLN A 45 10.56 -6.64 -2.04
CA GLN A 45 11.42 -7.60 -1.33
C GLN A 45 10.76 -8.24 -0.10
N ARG A 46 9.71 -7.63 0.46
CA ARG A 46 8.90 -8.23 1.53
C ARG A 46 7.93 -9.30 1.03
N GLY A 47 7.82 -9.47 -0.28
CA GLY A 47 6.99 -10.53 -0.88
C GLY A 47 5.61 -10.09 -1.33
N ILE A 48 5.33 -8.77 -1.39
CA ILE A 48 4.06 -8.26 -1.94
C ILE A 48 3.95 -8.65 -3.42
N LYS A 49 2.89 -9.39 -3.77
CA LYS A 49 2.57 -9.86 -5.12
C LYS A 49 1.10 -9.60 -5.40
N SER A 50 0.79 -8.44 -5.93
CA SER A 50 -0.59 -8.00 -6.13
C SER A 50 -1.32 -8.66 -7.30
N GLU A 51 -0.59 -9.32 -8.16
CA GLU A 51 -1.14 -10.03 -9.31
C GLU A 51 -1.77 -11.38 -8.93
N ILE A 52 -1.47 -11.91 -7.75
CA ILE A 52 -2.02 -13.19 -7.28
C ILE A 52 -3.51 -13.03 -6.95
N GLY A 53 -4.32 -14.01 -7.35
CA GLY A 53 -5.78 -14.02 -7.16
C GLY A 53 -6.56 -13.41 -8.33
N ARG A 54 -5.88 -12.95 -9.39
CA ARG A 54 -6.52 -12.40 -10.58
C ARG A 54 -6.51 -13.42 -11.72
N LYS A 55 -7.68 -13.66 -12.32
CA LYS A 55 -7.77 -14.47 -13.53
C LYS A 55 -7.19 -13.69 -14.71
N ALA A 56 -6.38 -14.35 -15.54
CA ALA A 56 -5.77 -13.74 -16.73
C ALA A 56 -6.79 -13.09 -17.68
N GLU A 57 -8.01 -13.65 -17.72
CA GLU A 57 -9.14 -13.15 -18.52
C GLU A 57 -9.64 -11.76 -18.09
N LEU A 58 -9.40 -11.36 -16.84
CA LEU A 58 -9.77 -10.05 -16.31
C LEU A 58 -8.66 -9.00 -16.50
N CYS A 59 -7.54 -9.40 -17.09
CA CYS A 59 -6.44 -8.50 -17.36
C CYS A 59 -6.66 -7.82 -18.70
N MET A 60 -6.87 -6.51 -18.72
CA MET A 60 -7.21 -5.72 -19.91
C MET A 60 -6.14 -5.70 -21.03
N ALA A 61 -5.09 -6.48 -20.95
CA ALA A 61 -3.96 -6.46 -21.88
C ALA A 61 -4.06 -7.44 -23.06
N GLN A 62 -5.22 -7.98 -23.37
CA GLN A 62 -5.37 -8.87 -24.52
C GLN A 62 -5.25 -8.16 -25.89
N GLY A 63 -5.03 -6.85 -25.95
CA GLY A 63 -5.09 -6.07 -27.19
C GLY A 63 -3.84 -5.29 -27.60
N LEU A 64 -2.80 -5.18 -26.79
CA LEU A 64 -1.68 -4.30 -27.08
C LEU A 64 -0.37 -5.07 -27.34
N ASN A 65 0.00 -5.16 -28.61
CA ASN A 65 1.29 -5.55 -29.19
C ASN A 65 2.01 -6.81 -28.67
N LYS A 66 1.83 -7.89 -29.39
CA LYS A 66 2.46 -9.20 -29.25
C LYS A 66 4.01 -9.23 -29.32
N TYR A 67 4.67 -8.08 -29.47
CA TYR A 67 6.11 -7.96 -29.75
C TYR A 67 6.93 -7.13 -28.77
N ASP A 68 6.36 -6.66 -27.66
CA ASP A 68 7.15 -5.97 -26.65
C ASP A 68 7.60 -6.95 -25.55
N PRO A 69 8.89 -7.29 -25.44
CA PRO A 69 9.40 -8.20 -24.40
C PRO A 69 9.26 -7.64 -22.96
N ARG A 70 8.83 -6.38 -22.83
CA ARG A 70 8.43 -5.77 -21.56
C ARG A 70 6.99 -6.10 -21.16
N GLN A 71 6.26 -6.83 -22.00
CA GLN A 71 4.85 -7.21 -21.85
C GLN A 71 4.60 -8.48 -21.00
N SER A 72 5.39 -8.76 -20.05
CA SER A 72 4.96 -9.58 -18.90
C SER A 72 3.98 -8.83 -17.97
N TYR A 73 3.49 -7.69 -18.40
CA TYR A 73 2.43 -6.96 -17.71
C TYR A 73 1.08 -7.60 -18.06
N THR A 74 0.63 -8.46 -17.20
CA THR A 74 -0.80 -8.73 -17.07
C THR A 74 -1.45 -7.36 -16.85
N GLY A 75 -2.13 -6.76 -17.79
CA GLY A 75 -2.63 -5.36 -17.79
C GLY A 75 -3.49 -4.92 -16.61
N THR A 76 -3.30 -5.58 -15.49
CA THR A 76 -3.95 -5.26 -14.24
C THR A 76 -3.12 -4.23 -13.49
N SER A 77 -3.74 -3.08 -13.22
CA SER A 77 -3.15 -2.05 -12.39
C SER A 77 -2.89 -2.61 -10.98
N VAL A 78 -1.63 -2.75 -10.64
CA VAL A 78 -1.19 -3.05 -9.28
C VAL A 78 -1.05 -1.73 -8.53
N PHE A 79 -1.71 -1.62 -7.39
CA PHE A 79 -1.59 -0.41 -6.58
C PHE A 79 -0.14 -0.27 -6.10
N ASP A 80 0.45 0.91 -6.25
CA ASP A 80 1.84 1.14 -5.86
C ASP A 80 1.97 1.19 -4.33
N PRO A 81 2.79 0.33 -3.72
CA PRO A 81 2.94 0.28 -2.26
C PRO A 81 3.55 1.55 -1.68
N VAL A 82 4.37 2.28 -2.44
CA VAL A 82 4.92 3.57 -2.00
C VAL A 82 3.84 4.63 -1.93
N LEU A 83 2.92 4.64 -2.91
CA LEU A 83 1.77 5.53 -2.88
C LEU A 83 0.86 5.24 -1.69
N CYS A 84 0.59 3.97 -1.37
CA CYS A 84 -0.13 3.59 -0.16
C CYS A 84 0.54 4.15 1.09
N GLU A 85 1.84 3.91 1.23
CA GLU A 85 2.62 4.35 2.38
C GLU A 85 2.55 5.86 2.56
N LEU A 86 2.69 6.63 1.47
CA LEU A 86 2.60 8.08 1.48
C LEU A 86 1.22 8.56 1.94
N MET A 87 0.15 8.04 1.32
CA MET A 87 -1.21 8.42 1.67
C MET A 87 -1.51 8.15 3.14
N TYR A 88 -1.11 6.99 3.65
CA TYR A 88 -1.37 6.64 5.03
C TYR A 88 -0.57 7.52 6.00
N ARG A 89 0.71 7.78 5.73
CA ARG A 89 1.53 8.64 6.60
C ARG A 89 1.12 10.11 6.57
N TRP A 90 0.58 10.59 5.47
CA TRP A 90 0.20 12.00 5.36
C TRP A 90 -1.19 12.30 5.92
N PHE A 91 -2.10 11.37 5.77
CA PHE A 91 -3.52 11.64 6.04
C PHE A 91 -4.11 10.90 7.23
N LEU A 92 -3.41 9.93 7.80
CA LEU A 92 -3.91 9.19 8.94
C LEU A 92 -3.20 9.60 10.23
N PRO A 93 -3.95 9.68 11.34
CA PRO A 93 -3.35 9.76 12.67
C PRO A 93 -2.67 8.43 13.04
N ASP A 94 -1.82 8.45 14.05
CA ASP A 94 -1.21 7.22 14.58
C ASP A 94 -2.30 6.22 14.99
N ASN A 95 -2.11 4.95 14.65
CA ASN A 95 -3.09 3.87 14.84
C ASN A 95 -4.45 4.09 14.15
N GLY A 96 -4.48 4.92 13.12
CA GLY A 96 -5.70 5.19 12.36
C GLY A 96 -6.32 3.94 11.73
N THR A 97 -7.60 4.04 11.40
CA THR A 97 -8.36 2.97 10.74
C THR A 97 -8.67 3.34 9.30
N ILE A 98 -8.54 2.37 8.42
CA ILE A 98 -8.79 2.49 6.98
C ILE A 98 -9.95 1.58 6.61
N LEU A 99 -10.96 2.14 5.98
CA LEU A 99 -12.03 1.40 5.32
C LEU A 99 -11.85 1.49 3.81
N ASP A 100 -11.77 0.35 3.15
CA ASP A 100 -11.56 0.24 1.71
C ASP A 100 -12.69 -0.59 1.08
N PRO A 101 -13.73 0.05 0.56
CA PRO A 101 -14.89 -0.65 0.00
C PRO A 101 -14.60 -1.36 -1.34
N PHE A 102 -13.43 -1.16 -1.93
CA PHE A 102 -13.01 -1.74 -3.21
C PHE A 102 -11.58 -2.27 -3.12
N ALA A 103 -11.36 -3.20 -2.18
CA ALA A 103 -10.03 -3.60 -1.76
C ALA A 103 -9.15 -4.19 -2.88
N GLY A 104 -9.71 -4.94 -3.82
CA GLY A 104 -8.92 -5.58 -4.87
C GLY A 104 -7.78 -6.43 -4.28
N GLY A 105 -6.55 -6.18 -4.74
CA GLY A 105 -5.37 -6.91 -4.29
C GLY A 105 -4.88 -6.52 -2.88
N SER A 106 -3.93 -7.29 -2.37
CA SER A 106 -3.47 -7.26 -0.97
C SER A 106 -2.64 -6.02 -0.56
N VAL A 107 -2.12 -5.23 -1.51
CA VAL A 107 -1.13 -4.16 -1.25
C VAL A 107 -1.58 -3.20 -0.17
N ARG A 108 -2.78 -2.64 -0.33
CA ARG A 108 -3.28 -1.57 0.57
C ARG A 108 -3.40 -2.07 2.01
N GLY A 109 -3.97 -3.26 2.20
CA GLY A 109 -4.10 -3.86 3.52
C GLY A 109 -2.75 -4.24 4.14
N ILE A 110 -1.86 -4.86 3.37
CA ILE A 110 -0.53 -5.24 3.88
C ILE A 110 0.28 -4.01 4.27
N VAL A 111 0.32 -2.98 3.44
CA VAL A 111 1.05 -1.74 3.74
C VAL A 111 0.48 -1.06 4.99
N ALA A 112 -0.86 -0.97 5.10
CA ALA A 112 -1.53 -0.38 6.26
C ALA A 112 -1.13 -1.08 7.56
N ASN A 113 -1.33 -2.39 7.65
CA ASN A 113 -1.07 -3.15 8.87
C ASN A 113 0.44 -3.27 9.19
N TYR A 114 1.29 -3.26 8.16
CA TYR A 114 2.75 -3.20 8.36
C TYR A 114 3.16 -1.88 9.04
N LEU A 115 2.51 -0.78 8.69
CA LEU A 115 2.76 0.55 9.28
C LEU A 115 2.09 0.76 10.65
N GLY A 116 1.30 -0.20 11.12
CA GLY A 116 0.61 -0.12 12.41
C GLY A 116 -0.79 0.46 12.35
N TYR A 117 -1.35 0.64 11.15
CA TYR A 117 -2.75 1.03 10.96
C TYR A 117 -3.68 -0.18 10.98
N ASN A 118 -4.96 0.06 11.26
CA ASN A 118 -5.99 -0.96 11.14
C ASN A 118 -6.64 -0.86 9.76
N TYR A 119 -6.74 -1.99 9.05
CA TYR A 119 -7.30 -2.02 7.71
C TYR A 119 -8.48 -2.98 7.63
N THR A 120 -9.58 -2.49 7.07
CA THR A 120 -10.74 -3.27 6.68
C THR A 120 -11.00 -3.06 5.19
N GLY A 121 -10.97 -4.14 4.43
CA GLY A 121 -11.23 -4.12 3.00
C GLY A 121 -12.42 -4.99 2.62
N ILE A 122 -13.18 -4.55 1.62
CA ILE A 122 -14.29 -5.31 1.04
C ILE A 122 -13.95 -5.60 -0.42
N GLU A 123 -14.05 -6.86 -0.82
CA GLU A 123 -13.78 -7.31 -2.18
C GLU A 123 -14.88 -8.28 -2.61
N LEU A 124 -15.36 -8.09 -3.84
CA LEU A 124 -16.48 -8.85 -4.36
C LEU A 124 -16.16 -10.34 -4.58
N ARG A 125 -14.90 -10.66 -4.91
CA ARG A 125 -14.48 -12.01 -5.30
C ARG A 125 -13.80 -12.75 -4.17
N GLN A 126 -14.33 -13.91 -3.82
CA GLN A 126 -13.81 -14.77 -2.76
C GLN A 126 -12.36 -15.19 -3.00
N GLU A 127 -12.00 -15.54 -4.24
CA GLU A 127 -10.65 -15.98 -4.59
C GLU A 127 -9.61 -14.87 -4.35
N GLN A 128 -10.00 -13.61 -4.55
CA GLN A 128 -9.13 -12.48 -4.26
C GLN A 128 -8.96 -12.27 -2.76
N VAL A 129 -10.05 -12.38 -1.99
CA VAL A 129 -10.01 -12.30 -0.53
C VAL A 129 -9.09 -13.37 0.05
N ASP A 130 -9.21 -14.60 -0.41
CA ASP A 130 -8.40 -15.72 0.06
C ASP A 130 -6.91 -15.52 -0.28
N SER A 131 -6.61 -15.06 -1.50
CA SER A 131 -5.25 -14.70 -1.91
C SER A 131 -4.67 -13.56 -1.07
N ASN A 132 -5.48 -12.55 -0.74
CA ASN A 132 -5.05 -11.43 0.09
C ASN A 132 -4.68 -11.89 1.51
N ARG A 133 -5.50 -12.74 2.10
CA ARG A 133 -5.26 -13.34 3.43
C ARG A 133 -3.99 -14.19 3.43
N GLU A 134 -3.84 -15.05 2.42
CA GLU A 134 -2.65 -15.91 2.29
C GLU A 134 -1.36 -15.09 2.17
N GLN A 135 -1.35 -14.02 1.38
CA GLN A 135 -0.20 -13.14 1.27
C GLN A 135 0.10 -12.41 2.58
N ALA A 136 -0.93 -11.88 3.24
CA ALA A 136 -0.75 -11.18 4.50
C ALA A 136 -0.14 -12.10 5.58
N LEU A 137 -0.58 -13.35 5.68
CA LEU A 137 -0.01 -14.34 6.59
C LEU A 137 1.48 -14.62 6.35
N LYS A 138 1.94 -14.50 5.11
CA LYS A 138 3.37 -14.68 4.76
C LYS A 138 4.23 -13.47 5.10
N ILE A 139 3.65 -12.27 5.20
CA ILE A 139 4.38 -11.00 5.29
C ILE A 139 4.26 -10.36 6.67
N LEU A 140 3.10 -10.50 7.31
CA LEU A 140 2.75 -9.83 8.55
C LEU A 140 2.66 -10.81 9.72
N PRO A 141 2.98 -10.35 10.95
CA PRO A 141 2.72 -11.14 12.16
C PRO A 141 1.23 -11.48 12.30
N ILE A 142 0.93 -12.62 12.93
CA ILE A 142 -0.44 -13.11 13.08
C ILE A 142 -1.39 -12.13 13.80
N ASN A 143 -0.86 -11.32 14.70
CA ASN A 143 -1.61 -10.31 15.44
C ASN A 143 -1.75 -8.96 14.70
N LYS A 144 -1.27 -8.86 13.47
CA LYS A 144 -1.32 -7.65 12.63
C LYS A 144 -1.87 -7.96 11.24
N GLN A 145 -2.98 -8.70 11.19
CA GLN A 145 -3.59 -9.07 9.91
C GLN A 145 -4.67 -8.06 9.50
N PRO A 146 -4.69 -7.64 8.22
CA PRO A 146 -5.80 -6.88 7.68
C PRO A 146 -7.09 -7.72 7.71
N GLN A 147 -8.22 -7.05 7.85
CA GLN A 147 -9.53 -7.69 7.73
C GLN A 147 -10.02 -7.56 6.30
N TRP A 148 -10.48 -8.67 5.71
CA TRP A 148 -11.15 -8.66 4.41
C TRP A 148 -12.50 -9.36 4.49
N TYR A 149 -13.51 -8.68 3.98
CA TYR A 149 -14.86 -9.20 3.81
C TYR A 149 -15.12 -9.47 2.34
N CYS A 150 -15.79 -10.59 2.04
CA CYS A 150 -16.23 -10.90 0.69
C CYS A 150 -17.67 -10.48 0.49
N GLY A 151 -17.95 -9.70 -0.54
CA GLY A 151 -19.31 -9.30 -0.89
C GLY A 151 -19.40 -7.96 -1.58
N ASP A 152 -20.64 -7.58 -1.91
CA ASP A 152 -20.95 -6.22 -2.37
C ASP A 152 -20.73 -5.23 -1.22
N SER A 153 -19.94 -4.20 -1.45
CA SER A 153 -19.61 -3.23 -0.40
C SER A 153 -20.83 -2.51 0.16
N ASN A 154 -21.85 -2.25 -0.65
CA ASN A 154 -23.08 -1.63 -0.14
C ASN A 154 -23.82 -2.53 0.85
N VAL A 155 -23.85 -3.84 0.59
CA VAL A 155 -24.49 -4.82 1.47
C VAL A 155 -23.64 -5.00 2.73
N VAL A 156 -22.35 -5.28 2.57
CA VAL A 156 -21.43 -5.54 3.70
C VAL A 156 -21.35 -4.34 4.64
N LEU A 157 -21.33 -3.11 4.12
CA LEU A 157 -21.28 -1.91 4.96
C LEU A 157 -22.57 -1.74 5.78
N ASN A 158 -23.72 -1.97 5.16
CA ASN A 158 -24.99 -1.87 5.87
C ASN A 158 -25.16 -2.94 6.96
N ASP A 159 -24.73 -4.18 6.67
CA ASP A 159 -24.93 -5.31 7.58
C ASP A 159 -23.90 -5.38 8.73
N THR A 160 -22.72 -4.84 8.51
CA THR A 160 -21.59 -5.01 9.45
C THR A 160 -21.32 -3.77 10.30
N PHE A 161 -21.63 -2.58 9.79
CA PHE A 161 -21.22 -1.30 10.40
C PHE A 161 -22.38 -0.37 10.76
N ASN A 162 -23.63 -0.85 10.67
CA ASN A 162 -24.85 -0.17 11.19
C ASN A 162 -25.31 -0.87 12.51
#